data_4dfed278ea1d3e0fa4d829a32d3d64c4
#
_entry.id   4dfed278ea1d3e0fa4d829a32d3d64c4
#
_cell.length_a   1.000
_cell.length_b   1.000
_cell.length_c   1.000
_cell.angle_alpha   90.00
_cell.angle_beta   90.00
_cell.angle_gamma   90.00
#
_symmetry.space_group_name_H-M   'P 1'
#
loop_
_entity.id
_entity.type
_entity.pdbx_description
1 polymer ?
#
loop_
_entity_poly.entity_id
_entity_poly.type
_entity_poly.pdbx_seq_one_letter_code
_entity_poly.pdbx_strand_id
1 'polypeptide(L)'
;MRVTIAKRSASGHFPLPSSLACRLTEAMRVLAIDPAVRNTGYAILEGDPRKPTVLGYDVINIPARIPQSAALSAIRTHLVNLIKKHQPDEVAVEGIIFVQSHKTAISMGAARAAALIAAADHGLSVYEYSPKKVKMAVVGKGTADKAQVAFMVRALLGLAETPPSDAADALAIGLAHLQASDPLRAKLLDRRLV
;
A
#
# COMPACT_ATOMS: atom_id res chain seq x y z
N MET A 1 -30.88 15.51 -15.51
CA MET A 1 -30.66 14.07 -15.70
C MET A 1 -30.52 13.41 -14.32
N ARG A 2 -31.60 12.72 -13.84
CA ARG A 2 -31.56 12.07 -12.52
C ARG A 2 -30.93 10.69 -12.68
N VAL A 3 -29.83 10.45 -12.01
CA VAL A 3 -29.24 9.09 -11.91
C VAL A 3 -30.05 8.32 -10.87
N THR A 4 -30.86 7.37 -11.33
CA THR A 4 -31.62 6.49 -10.44
C THR A 4 -30.71 5.35 -10.02
N ILE A 5 -30.26 5.38 -8.77
CA ILE A 5 -29.56 4.23 -8.17
C ILE A 5 -30.65 3.20 -7.79
N ALA A 6 -30.71 2.11 -8.51
CA ALA A 6 -31.61 1.00 -8.19
C ALA A 6 -31.21 0.41 -6.83
N LYS A 7 -32.13 0.43 -5.85
CA LYS A 7 -32.01 -0.32 -4.60
C LYS A 7 -32.06 -1.82 -4.94
N ARG A 8 -30.88 -2.47 -4.94
CA ARG A 8 -30.84 -3.94 -4.93
C ARG A 8 -31.10 -4.41 -3.50
N SER A 9 -32.09 -5.29 -3.36
CA SER A 9 -32.45 -5.98 -2.13
C SER A 9 -31.25 -6.76 -1.59
N ALA A 10 -31.01 -6.64 -0.28
CA ALA A 10 -29.99 -7.34 0.47
C ALA A 10 -30.34 -8.83 0.59
N SER A 11 -29.98 -9.65 -0.37
CA SER A 11 -29.86 -11.12 -0.24
C SER A 11 -28.98 -11.69 -1.36
N GLY A 12 -27.91 -10.97 -1.72
CA GLY A 12 -26.88 -11.45 -2.61
C GLY A 12 -25.76 -12.07 -1.80
N HIS A 13 -25.81 -13.39 -1.66
CA HIS A 13 -24.63 -14.18 -1.32
C HIS A 13 -23.59 -13.86 -2.42
N PHE A 14 -22.59 -13.04 -2.09
CA PHE A 14 -21.40 -12.90 -2.93
C PHE A 14 -20.72 -14.27 -2.87
N PRO A 15 -20.61 -15.01 -3.97
CA PRO A 15 -19.81 -16.22 -3.95
C PRO A 15 -18.37 -15.79 -3.65
N LEU A 16 -17.85 -16.21 -2.51
CA LEU A 16 -16.41 -16.13 -2.25
C LEU A 16 -15.73 -16.86 -3.40
N PRO A 17 -14.74 -16.25 -4.06
CA PRO A 17 -14.03 -16.93 -5.14
C PRO A 17 -13.50 -18.25 -4.61
N SER A 18 -13.72 -19.33 -5.35
CA SER A 18 -13.30 -20.70 -5.03
C SER A 18 -11.77 -20.86 -4.84
N SER A 19 -11.01 -19.82 -5.10
CA SER A 19 -9.57 -19.73 -4.84
C SER A 19 -9.20 -19.49 -3.37
N LEU A 20 -10.13 -19.09 -2.50
CA LEU A 20 -9.84 -18.87 -1.07
C LEU A 20 -9.58 -20.17 -0.31
N ALA A 21 -10.16 -21.29 -0.72
CA ALA A 21 -10.03 -22.57 -0.03
C ALA A 21 -8.67 -23.27 -0.26
N CYS A 22 -7.91 -22.89 -1.29
CA CYS A 22 -6.62 -23.53 -1.63
C CYS A 22 -5.39 -22.81 -1.08
N ARG A 23 -5.53 -21.60 -0.50
CA ARG A 23 -4.39 -20.76 -0.08
C ARG A 23 -4.02 -20.84 1.40
N LEU A 24 -4.48 -21.86 2.13
CA LEU A 24 -4.15 -22.01 3.56
C LEU A 24 -2.66 -22.32 3.84
N THR A 25 -1.83 -22.42 2.81
CA THR A 25 -0.38 -22.70 2.92
C THR A 25 0.52 -21.72 2.17
N GLU A 26 -0.03 -20.79 1.38
CA GLU A 26 0.78 -19.82 0.65
C GLU A 26 1.05 -18.58 1.50
N ALA A 27 2.29 -18.11 1.46
CA ALA A 27 2.73 -16.91 2.15
C ALA A 27 1.99 -15.68 1.59
N MET A 28 1.35 -14.86 2.44
CA MET A 28 0.63 -13.65 2.03
C MET A 28 1.56 -12.69 1.30
N ARG A 29 1.13 -12.21 0.16
CA ARG A 29 1.84 -11.21 -0.66
C ARG A 29 1.11 -9.89 -0.62
N VAL A 30 1.84 -8.81 -0.30
CA VAL A 30 1.30 -7.45 -0.23
C VAL A 30 2.00 -6.54 -1.24
N LEU A 31 1.20 -5.73 -1.95
CA LEU A 31 1.67 -4.55 -2.67
C LEU A 31 1.48 -3.33 -1.78
N ALA A 32 2.57 -2.78 -1.29
CA ALA A 32 2.58 -1.56 -0.48
C ALA A 32 2.88 -0.35 -1.35
N ILE A 33 2.19 0.76 -1.11
CA ILE A 33 2.25 1.97 -1.95
C ILE A 33 2.31 3.20 -1.05
N ASP A 34 3.30 4.08 -1.30
CA ASP A 34 3.34 5.45 -0.81
C ASP A 34 2.97 6.39 -1.97
N PRO A 35 1.69 6.82 -2.07
CA PRO A 35 1.19 7.48 -3.27
C PRO A 35 1.55 8.97 -3.32
N ALA A 36 2.32 9.37 -4.33
CA ALA A 36 2.60 10.77 -4.65
C ALA A 36 2.60 10.98 -6.18
N VAL A 37 2.20 12.18 -6.66
CA VAL A 37 2.03 12.43 -8.11
C VAL A 37 3.34 12.33 -8.88
N ARG A 38 4.47 12.63 -8.22
CA ARG A 38 5.78 12.69 -8.90
C ARG A 38 6.68 11.51 -8.59
N ASN A 39 6.65 11.05 -7.34
CA ASN A 39 7.50 9.96 -6.87
C ASN A 39 6.63 9.00 -6.04
N THR A 40 5.88 8.13 -6.70
CA THR A 40 5.12 7.08 -5.99
C THR A 40 6.07 5.94 -5.62
N GLY A 41 6.30 5.75 -4.33
CA GLY A 41 7.01 4.58 -3.84
C GLY A 41 6.14 3.32 -3.90
N TYR A 42 6.74 2.17 -4.24
CA TYR A 42 6.07 0.89 -4.12
C TYR A 42 7.01 -0.21 -3.63
N ALA A 43 6.43 -1.22 -3.00
CA ALA A 43 7.15 -2.41 -2.58
C ALA A 43 6.23 -3.64 -2.65
N ILE A 44 6.79 -4.78 -3.04
CA ILE A 44 6.14 -6.08 -2.98
C ILE A 44 6.87 -6.94 -1.96
N LEU A 45 6.16 -7.29 -0.89
CA LEU A 45 6.67 -8.18 0.15
C LEU A 45 5.81 -9.44 0.23
N GLU A 46 6.44 -10.52 0.68
CA GLU A 46 5.77 -11.82 0.84
C GLU A 46 6.25 -12.50 2.11
N GLY A 47 5.37 -13.24 2.76
CA GLY A 47 5.74 -14.22 3.77
C GLY A 47 5.35 -13.88 5.20
N ASP A 48 6.06 -14.53 6.13
CA ASP A 48 5.85 -14.38 7.57
C ASP A 48 6.26 -12.99 8.05
N PRO A 49 5.47 -12.32 8.91
CA PRO A 49 5.80 -11.03 9.52
C PRO A 49 7.17 -10.98 10.21
N ARG A 50 7.70 -12.11 10.65
CA ARG A 50 8.98 -12.22 11.34
C ARG A 50 10.16 -12.38 10.37
N LYS A 51 9.90 -12.86 9.16
CA LYS A 51 10.91 -13.08 8.13
C LYS A 51 10.33 -12.78 6.74
N PRO A 52 9.95 -11.54 6.47
CA PRO A 52 9.38 -11.15 5.19
C PRO A 52 10.46 -11.21 4.08
N THR A 53 10.02 -11.59 2.88
CA THR A 53 10.85 -11.59 1.68
C THR A 53 10.46 -10.40 0.81
N VAL A 54 11.44 -9.67 0.28
CA VAL A 54 11.24 -8.58 -0.67
C VAL A 54 11.28 -9.15 -2.08
N LEU A 55 10.18 -9.05 -2.82
CA LEU A 55 10.10 -9.47 -4.23
C LEU A 55 10.47 -8.33 -5.20
N GLY A 56 10.36 -7.08 -4.75
CA GLY A 56 10.75 -5.89 -5.50
C GLY A 56 10.31 -4.61 -4.81
N TYR A 57 11.01 -3.54 -5.09
CA TYR A 57 10.64 -2.17 -4.68
C TYR A 57 11.29 -1.17 -5.63
N ASP A 58 10.65 -0.03 -5.81
CA ASP A 58 11.20 1.08 -6.58
C ASP A 58 10.34 2.34 -6.42
N VAL A 59 10.66 3.37 -7.17
CA VAL A 59 9.91 4.63 -7.24
C VAL A 59 9.41 4.85 -8.66
N ILE A 60 8.11 5.04 -8.83
CA ILE A 60 7.50 5.49 -10.09
C ILE A 60 7.78 6.99 -10.21
N ASN A 61 8.83 7.34 -10.95
CA ASN A 61 9.24 8.72 -11.15
C ASN A 61 8.54 9.34 -12.36
N ILE A 62 7.77 10.41 -12.14
CA ILE A 62 7.04 11.14 -13.18
C ILE A 62 7.62 12.55 -13.30
N PRO A 63 8.23 12.90 -14.45
CA PRO A 63 8.81 14.24 -14.67
C PRO A 63 7.81 15.38 -14.45
N ALA A 64 8.27 16.50 -13.87
CA ALA A 64 7.42 17.64 -13.53
C ALA A 64 6.67 18.24 -14.74
N ARG A 65 7.24 18.13 -15.96
CA ARG A 65 6.62 18.60 -17.21
C ARG A 65 5.38 17.83 -17.64
N ILE A 66 5.16 16.63 -17.09
CA ILE A 66 3.99 15.80 -17.43
C ILE A 66 2.77 16.38 -16.73
N PRO A 67 1.64 16.63 -17.42
CA PRO A 67 0.40 17.06 -16.80
C PRO A 67 -0.07 16.08 -15.71
N GLN A 68 -0.71 16.59 -14.66
CA GLN A 68 -1.14 15.77 -13.53
C GLN A 68 -2.06 14.61 -13.96
N SER A 69 -3.00 14.85 -14.89
CA SER A 69 -3.89 13.80 -15.41
C SER A 69 -3.12 12.65 -16.06
N ALA A 70 -2.12 12.95 -16.88
CA ALA A 70 -1.27 11.94 -17.49
C ALA A 70 -0.38 11.23 -16.47
N ALA A 71 0.10 11.96 -15.44
CA ALA A 71 0.85 11.37 -14.33
C ALA A 71 0.00 10.32 -13.57
N LEU A 72 -1.24 10.67 -13.23
CA LEU A 72 -2.16 9.76 -12.54
C LEU A 72 -2.47 8.50 -13.38
N SER A 73 -2.66 8.67 -14.68
CA SER A 73 -2.84 7.55 -15.62
C SER A 73 -1.60 6.65 -15.67
N ALA A 74 -0.40 7.24 -15.70
CA ALA A 74 0.85 6.49 -15.70
C ALA A 74 1.05 5.71 -14.39
N ILE A 75 0.78 6.33 -13.23
CA ILE A 75 0.81 5.67 -11.91
C ILE A 75 -0.13 4.45 -11.91
N ARG A 76 -1.41 4.66 -12.28
CA ARG A 76 -2.38 3.57 -12.34
C ARG A 76 -1.91 2.43 -13.26
N THR A 77 -1.43 2.76 -14.46
CA THR A 77 -0.95 1.75 -15.43
C THR A 77 0.22 0.95 -14.86
N HIS A 78 1.18 1.63 -14.22
CA HIS A 78 2.33 0.96 -13.62
C HIS A 78 1.91 0.01 -12.49
N LEU A 79 1.03 0.47 -11.60
CA LEU A 79 0.49 -0.35 -10.50
C LEU A 79 -0.31 -1.56 -11.02
N VAL A 80 -1.12 -1.39 -12.06
CA VAL A 80 -1.82 -2.50 -12.74
C VAL A 80 -0.82 -3.54 -13.26
N ASN A 81 0.30 -3.10 -13.87
CA ASN A 81 1.33 -4.02 -14.35
C ASN A 81 2.01 -4.77 -13.19
N LEU A 82 2.28 -4.09 -12.06
CA LEU A 82 2.80 -4.74 -10.85
C LEU A 82 1.83 -5.77 -10.28
N ILE A 83 0.53 -5.44 -10.20
CA ILE A 83 -0.51 -6.35 -9.75
C ILE A 83 -0.57 -7.60 -10.64
N LYS A 84 -0.56 -7.42 -11.97
CA LYS A 84 -0.58 -8.54 -12.91
C LYS A 84 0.67 -9.41 -12.84
N LYS A 85 1.84 -8.80 -12.64
CA LYS A 85 3.13 -9.48 -12.58
C LYS A 85 3.29 -10.27 -11.26
N HIS A 86 2.95 -9.65 -10.14
CA HIS A 86 3.27 -10.18 -8.83
C HIS A 86 2.09 -10.86 -8.13
N GLN A 87 0.85 -10.67 -8.63
CA GLN A 87 -0.37 -11.27 -8.08
C GLN A 87 -0.48 -11.11 -6.55
N PRO A 88 -0.45 -9.87 -6.01
CA PRO A 88 -0.59 -9.65 -4.58
C PRO A 88 -1.97 -10.07 -4.08
N ASP A 89 -2.07 -10.49 -2.83
CA ASP A 89 -3.32 -10.83 -2.16
C ASP A 89 -4.05 -9.59 -1.66
N GLU A 90 -3.28 -8.61 -1.19
CA GLU A 90 -3.78 -7.38 -0.57
C GLU A 90 -2.91 -6.19 -0.97
N VAL A 91 -3.48 -4.98 -0.85
CA VAL A 91 -2.78 -3.71 -1.05
C VAL A 91 -2.74 -2.94 0.27
N ALA A 92 -1.61 -2.33 0.56
CA ALA A 92 -1.43 -1.46 1.71
C ALA A 92 -1.04 -0.05 1.25
N VAL A 93 -1.65 0.99 1.82
CA VAL A 93 -1.36 2.38 1.49
C VAL A 93 -1.16 3.23 2.75
N GLU A 94 -0.40 4.32 2.63
CA GLU A 94 -0.35 5.32 3.69
C GLU A 94 -1.62 6.16 3.74
N GLY A 95 -2.10 6.41 4.97
CA GLY A 95 -3.24 7.28 5.22
C GLY A 95 -2.86 8.76 5.26
N ILE A 96 -3.66 9.59 4.62
CA ILE A 96 -3.50 11.05 4.69
C ILE A 96 -4.11 11.55 5.99
N ILE A 97 -3.29 11.98 6.97
CA ILE A 97 -3.77 12.43 8.28
C ILE A 97 -3.82 13.96 8.37
N PHE A 98 -2.74 14.62 7.99
CA PHE A 98 -2.62 16.06 8.05
C PHE A 98 -1.77 16.60 6.91
N VAL A 99 -2.27 17.64 6.24
CA VAL A 99 -1.57 18.29 5.13
C VAL A 99 -1.59 19.79 5.35
N GLN A 100 -0.43 20.43 5.33
CA GLN A 100 -0.27 21.87 5.57
C GLN A 100 -0.92 22.77 4.50
N SER A 101 -1.22 22.21 3.33
CA SER A 101 -1.75 22.93 2.18
C SER A 101 -2.89 22.16 1.50
N HIS A 102 -4.00 22.83 1.22
CA HIS A 102 -5.10 22.25 0.43
C HIS A 102 -4.65 21.73 -0.94
N LYS A 103 -3.73 22.45 -1.61
CA LYS A 103 -3.17 22.01 -2.90
C LYS A 103 -2.43 20.68 -2.77
N THR A 104 -1.64 20.53 -1.71
CA THR A 104 -0.93 19.26 -1.42
C THR A 104 -1.92 18.15 -1.11
N ALA A 105 -2.96 18.42 -0.28
CA ALA A 105 -3.99 17.44 0.04
C ALA A 105 -4.70 16.91 -1.20
N ILE A 106 -5.11 17.81 -2.11
CA ILE A 106 -5.77 17.46 -3.37
C ILE A 106 -4.84 16.61 -4.25
N SER A 107 -3.58 17.00 -4.36
CA SER A 107 -2.59 16.28 -5.18
C SER A 107 -2.30 14.88 -4.63
N MET A 108 -2.11 14.75 -3.32
CA MET A 108 -1.91 13.45 -2.65
C MET A 108 -3.16 12.56 -2.77
N GLY A 109 -4.36 13.15 -2.55
CA GLY A 109 -5.63 12.45 -2.71
C GLY A 109 -5.83 11.92 -4.12
N ALA A 110 -5.44 12.68 -5.14
CA ALA A 110 -5.51 12.25 -6.53
C ALA A 110 -4.57 11.07 -6.83
N ALA A 111 -3.30 11.13 -6.37
CA ALA A 111 -2.35 10.03 -6.55
C ALA A 111 -2.83 8.77 -5.82
N ARG A 112 -3.35 8.94 -4.59
CA ARG A 112 -3.95 7.87 -3.81
C ARG A 112 -5.16 7.25 -4.54
N ALA A 113 -6.04 8.07 -5.12
CA ALA A 113 -7.18 7.56 -5.89
C ALA A 113 -6.74 6.71 -7.08
N ALA A 114 -5.67 7.07 -7.78
CA ALA A 114 -5.12 6.26 -8.87
C ALA A 114 -4.67 4.88 -8.38
N ALA A 115 -4.06 4.80 -7.19
CA ALA A 115 -3.66 3.54 -6.57
C ALA A 115 -4.87 2.69 -6.14
N LEU A 116 -5.87 3.31 -5.49
CA LEU A 116 -7.10 2.62 -5.07
C LEU A 116 -7.87 2.04 -6.26
N ILE A 117 -7.99 2.80 -7.34
CA ILE A 117 -8.66 2.35 -8.57
C ILE A 117 -7.91 1.18 -9.18
N ALA A 118 -6.57 1.23 -9.24
CA ALA A 118 -5.77 0.12 -9.75
C ALA A 118 -6.00 -1.18 -8.97
N ALA A 119 -6.10 -1.09 -7.64
CA ALA A 119 -6.39 -2.24 -6.78
C ALA A 119 -7.83 -2.74 -6.96
N ALA A 120 -8.82 -1.83 -6.95
CA ALA A 120 -10.23 -2.15 -7.06
C ALA A 120 -10.60 -2.81 -8.40
N ASP A 121 -10.00 -2.36 -9.51
CA ASP A 121 -10.16 -2.96 -10.84
C ASP A 121 -9.71 -4.44 -10.89
N HIS A 122 -8.90 -4.88 -9.92
CA HIS A 122 -8.41 -6.25 -9.80
C HIS A 122 -9.01 -7.01 -8.61
N GLY A 123 -10.02 -6.42 -7.94
CA GLY A 123 -10.72 -7.04 -6.81
C GLY A 123 -9.88 -7.16 -5.54
N LEU A 124 -8.79 -6.38 -5.41
CA LEU A 124 -7.90 -6.42 -4.25
C LEU A 124 -8.44 -5.55 -3.12
N SER A 125 -8.41 -6.09 -1.90
CA SER A 125 -8.67 -5.32 -0.69
C SER A 125 -7.53 -4.33 -0.41
N VAL A 126 -7.88 -3.10 -0.03
CA VAL A 126 -6.89 -2.05 0.28
C VAL A 126 -6.97 -1.69 1.76
N TYR A 127 -5.83 -1.72 2.44
CA TYR A 127 -5.70 -1.39 3.85
C TYR A 127 -4.88 -0.12 4.05
N GLU A 128 -5.36 0.74 4.95
CA GLU A 128 -4.74 2.03 5.25
C GLU A 128 -4.04 2.01 6.61
N TYR A 129 -2.84 2.58 6.64
CA TYR A 129 -2.04 2.74 7.85
C TYR A 129 -1.64 4.20 8.04
N SER A 130 -1.80 4.70 9.26
CA SER A 130 -1.29 6.05 9.59
C SER A 130 0.24 6.05 9.68
N PRO A 131 0.93 7.16 9.34
CA PRO A 131 2.38 7.29 9.48
C PRO A 131 2.90 6.89 10.87
N LYS A 132 2.15 7.26 11.92
CA LYS A 132 2.50 6.89 13.31
C LYS A 132 2.47 5.38 13.53
N LYS A 133 1.47 4.68 12.97
CA LYS A 133 1.37 3.21 13.06
C LYS A 133 2.48 2.52 12.29
N VAL A 134 2.81 3.01 11.10
CA VAL A 134 3.94 2.50 10.30
C VAL A 134 5.25 2.62 11.08
N LYS A 135 5.54 3.80 11.63
CA LYS A 135 6.74 4.02 12.46
C LYS A 135 6.77 3.13 13.70
N MET A 136 5.63 2.96 14.36
CA MET A 136 5.51 2.06 15.51
C MET A 136 5.79 0.60 15.13
N ALA A 137 5.30 0.14 13.99
CA ALA A 137 5.54 -1.21 13.50
C ALA A 137 7.02 -1.46 13.21
N VAL A 138 7.68 -0.54 12.51
CA VAL A 138 9.05 -0.72 12.01
C VAL A 138 10.11 -0.41 13.07
N VAL A 139 9.94 0.68 13.82
CA VAL A 139 10.95 1.19 14.77
C VAL A 139 10.57 0.95 16.23
N GLY A 140 9.29 0.64 16.50
CA GLY A 140 8.75 0.57 17.87
C GLY A 140 8.47 1.95 18.49
N LYS A 141 8.66 3.05 17.74
CA LYS A 141 8.48 4.43 18.21
C LYS A 141 7.77 5.28 17.15
N GLY A 142 6.55 5.73 17.44
CA GLY A 142 5.74 6.51 16.49
C GLY A 142 6.28 7.91 16.15
N THR A 143 7.28 8.41 16.91
CA THR A 143 7.97 9.69 16.68
C THR A 143 9.32 9.52 15.97
N ALA A 144 9.63 8.32 15.45
CA ALA A 144 10.86 8.06 14.72
C ALA A 144 10.99 8.99 13.49
N ASP A 145 12.20 9.42 13.21
CA ASP A 145 12.50 10.19 12.00
C ASP A 145 12.66 9.28 10.76
N LYS A 146 12.74 9.89 9.58
CA LYS A 146 12.84 9.13 8.31
C LYS A 146 14.13 8.30 8.22
N ALA A 147 15.24 8.79 8.74
CA ALA A 147 16.51 8.06 8.71
C ALA A 147 16.46 6.80 9.57
N GLN A 148 15.83 6.89 10.76
CA GLN A 148 15.59 5.75 11.63
C GLN A 148 14.69 4.70 10.97
N VAL A 149 13.61 5.13 10.28
CA VAL A 149 12.73 4.21 9.54
C VAL A 149 13.50 3.53 8.42
N ALA A 150 14.23 4.25 7.58
CA ALA A 150 15.00 3.70 6.47
C ALA A 150 16.08 2.71 6.95
N PHE A 151 16.78 3.03 8.05
CA PHE A 151 17.74 2.14 8.68
C PHE A 151 17.09 0.83 9.15
N MET A 152 15.95 0.93 9.85
CA MET A 152 15.25 -0.25 10.34
C MET A 152 14.65 -1.10 9.21
N VAL A 153 14.09 -0.47 8.16
CA VAL A 153 13.63 -1.17 6.95
C VAL A 153 14.77 -1.98 6.34
N ARG A 154 15.94 -1.35 6.14
CA ARG A 154 17.12 -2.02 5.62
C ARG A 154 17.53 -3.22 6.49
N ALA A 155 17.58 -3.04 7.81
CA ALA A 155 17.99 -4.08 8.76
C ALA A 155 16.98 -5.25 8.81
N LEU A 156 15.69 -4.95 8.90
CA LEU A 156 14.63 -5.97 9.00
C LEU A 156 14.49 -6.80 7.73
N LEU A 157 14.75 -6.20 6.57
CA LEU A 157 14.64 -6.85 5.27
C LEU A 157 15.99 -7.40 4.74
N GLY A 158 17.10 -7.20 5.48
CA GLY A 158 18.42 -7.66 5.06
C GLY A 158 18.90 -7.03 3.76
N LEU A 159 18.53 -5.79 3.46
CA LEU A 159 18.92 -5.13 2.23
C LEU A 159 20.40 -4.71 2.28
N ALA A 160 21.12 -4.91 1.18
CA ALA A 160 22.51 -4.53 1.06
C ALA A 160 22.72 -3.02 1.20
N GLU A 161 21.81 -2.23 0.59
CA GLU A 161 21.86 -0.77 0.59
C GLU A 161 20.56 -0.16 1.14
N THR A 162 20.66 1.08 1.57
CA THR A 162 19.47 1.83 1.99
C THR A 162 18.64 2.19 0.75
N PRO A 163 17.35 1.81 0.68
CA PRO A 163 16.51 2.11 -0.46
C PRO A 163 16.26 3.62 -0.61
N PRO A 164 15.89 4.11 -1.80
CA PRO A 164 15.39 5.48 -1.99
C PRO A 164 14.27 5.82 -1.01
N SER A 165 14.15 7.08 -0.58
CA SER A 165 13.23 7.53 0.49
C SER A 165 11.79 7.03 0.27
N ASP A 166 11.23 7.29 -0.91
CA ASP A 166 9.83 6.94 -1.22
C ASP A 166 9.62 5.41 -1.27
N ALA A 167 10.62 4.67 -1.74
CA ALA A 167 10.62 3.21 -1.70
C ALA A 167 10.78 2.66 -0.27
N ALA A 168 11.58 3.33 0.58
CA ALA A 168 11.71 2.97 1.99
C ALA A 168 10.39 3.17 2.74
N ASP A 169 9.65 4.25 2.45
CA ASP A 169 8.34 4.51 3.01
C ASP A 169 7.33 3.41 2.57
N ALA A 170 7.34 3.01 1.29
CA ALA A 170 6.52 1.89 0.81
C ALA A 170 6.90 0.54 1.46
N LEU A 171 8.18 0.24 1.62
CA LEU A 171 8.66 -0.95 2.32
C LEU A 171 8.20 -0.95 3.79
N ALA A 172 8.25 0.20 4.46
CA ALA A 172 7.78 0.34 5.83
C ALA A 172 6.27 0.07 5.96
N ILE A 173 5.45 0.55 5.00
CA ILE A 173 4.01 0.27 4.93
C ILE A 173 3.77 -1.23 4.77
N GLY A 174 4.51 -1.89 3.88
CA GLY A 174 4.41 -3.33 3.66
C GLY A 174 4.78 -4.15 4.89
N LEU A 175 5.85 -3.79 5.60
CA LEU A 175 6.22 -4.39 6.87
C LEU A 175 5.13 -4.21 7.93
N ALA A 176 4.55 -3.01 8.05
CA ALA A 176 3.46 -2.74 8.98
C ALA A 176 2.23 -3.61 8.65
N HIS A 177 1.91 -3.78 7.37
CA HIS A 177 0.80 -4.61 6.92
C HIS A 177 1.00 -6.10 7.25
N LEU A 178 2.16 -6.66 6.94
CA LEU A 178 2.49 -8.04 7.30
C LEU A 178 2.43 -8.25 8.81
N GLN A 179 2.98 -7.32 9.61
CA GLN A 179 2.93 -7.40 11.07
C GLN A 179 1.51 -7.27 11.64
N ALA A 180 0.63 -6.51 10.98
CA ALA A 180 -0.78 -6.39 11.37
C ALA A 180 -1.58 -7.69 11.12
N SER A 181 -1.05 -8.61 10.33
CA SER A 181 -1.62 -9.94 10.10
C SER A 181 -1.28 -10.93 11.22
N ASP A 182 -0.29 -10.63 12.07
CA ASP A 182 0.01 -11.41 13.27
C ASP A 182 -1.05 -11.12 14.35
N PRO A 183 -1.81 -12.12 14.84
CA PRO A 183 -2.85 -11.95 15.86
C PRO A 183 -2.36 -11.23 17.14
N LEU A 184 -1.09 -11.41 17.51
CA LEU A 184 -0.49 -10.77 18.68
C LEU A 184 -0.27 -9.26 18.47
N ARG A 185 -0.06 -8.81 17.24
CA ARG A 185 0.21 -7.42 16.87
C ARG A 185 -0.99 -6.70 16.25
N ALA A 186 -1.98 -7.44 15.78
CA ALA A 186 -3.19 -6.90 15.12
C ALA A 186 -3.87 -5.80 15.95
N LYS A 187 -3.97 -5.97 17.28
CA LYS A 187 -4.55 -4.97 18.19
C LYS A 187 -3.80 -3.63 18.21
N LEU A 188 -2.48 -3.63 17.96
CA LEU A 188 -1.65 -2.43 17.96
C LEU A 188 -1.70 -1.69 16.61
N LEU A 189 -1.89 -2.43 15.53
CA LEU A 189 -1.75 -1.90 14.17
C LEU A 189 -3.09 -1.66 13.47
N ASP A 190 -4.21 -2.12 14.05
CA ASP A 190 -5.59 -1.85 13.60
C ASP A 190 -5.72 -1.63 12.08
N ARG A 191 -6.02 -2.71 11.36
CA ARG A 191 -6.15 -2.72 9.88
C ARG A 191 -7.44 -1.99 9.49
N ARG A 192 -7.32 -0.86 8.80
CA ARG A 192 -8.48 -0.15 8.28
C ARG A 192 -8.66 -0.47 6.80
N LEU A 193 -9.75 -1.17 6.47
CA LEU A 193 -10.17 -1.38 5.09
C LEU A 193 -10.69 -0.06 4.51
N VAL A 194 -10.37 0.24 3.25
CA VAL A 194 -10.73 1.49 2.56
C VAL A 194 -11.66 1.20 1.40
#